data_e0e3c4a0b4fd6292619d932c648c6835
#
_entry.id   e0e3c4a0b4fd6292619d932c648c6835
#
_cell.length_a   1.000
_cell.length_b   1.000
_cell.length_c   1.000
_cell.angle_alpha   90.00
_cell.angle_beta   90.00
_cell.angle_gamma   90.00
#
_symmetry.space_group_name_H-M   'P 1'
#
loop_
_entity.id
_entity.type
_entity.pdbx_description
1 polymer ?
#
loop_
_entity_poly.entity_id
_entity_poly.type
_entity_poly.pdbx_seq_one_letter_code
_entity_poly.pdbx_strand_id
1 'polypeptide(L)'
;MPERSSEPFYGFLQRFKRWMEEHYEVEVHTYNCVDPMSDDVKAVLYFDYSWRYAWHDVILQRVPFEKRALMIVEPKNINPSIYYLSYYRNRFSSIFTWDKSLLSKYSSYKAVNVPVGAEPGSYRMNRFEGIRYSEKKLLIAVSRNRWSCMPQSTYKLRKAAYRYFESNCKEGEFDLYGKGWNCPVSFLERLFGFHRFLCYRGEISGSWDGKVSRMANYKFALCYENNASQPGYVSEKITDCFCARCVPIYYGSPGVEELIPRSCWIDARQFGSFQDMYDFIVNMTPERHAEYLSAIDDFMHSEVLNFFSTNHYFMALAEGLGFKRR
;
A
#
# COMPACT_ATOMS: atom_id res chain seq x y z
N MET A 1 13.13 12.24 23.32
CA MET A 1 13.08 12.53 21.87
C MET A 1 11.81 13.27 21.59
N PRO A 2 11.82 14.41 20.89
CA PRO A 2 10.61 15.15 20.63
C PRO A 2 9.71 14.39 19.65
N GLU A 3 8.45 14.47 19.92
CA GLU A 3 7.23 14.05 19.22
C GLU A 3 7.30 14.07 17.68
N ARG A 4 7.75 12.97 17.07
CA ARG A 4 7.42 12.60 15.69
C ARG A 4 6.29 11.57 15.64
N SER A 5 5.33 11.68 16.53
CA SER A 5 4.21 10.74 16.68
C SER A 5 3.19 10.77 15.52
N SER A 6 3.37 11.64 14.53
CA SER A 6 2.44 11.82 13.41
C SER A 6 2.86 11.13 12.10
N GLU A 7 4.03 10.48 12.05
CA GLU A 7 4.43 9.72 10.86
C GLU A 7 3.85 8.30 10.91
N PRO A 8 3.10 7.86 9.89
CA PRO A 8 2.45 6.53 9.88
C PRO A 8 3.41 5.37 10.14
N PHE A 9 4.65 5.48 9.63
CA PHE A 9 5.68 4.45 9.82
C PHE A 9 6.18 4.38 11.27
N TYR A 10 6.31 5.50 11.97
CA TYR A 10 6.71 5.51 13.36
C TYR A 10 5.66 4.84 14.26
N GLY A 11 4.38 5.13 14.03
CA GLY A 11 3.29 4.47 14.74
C GLY A 11 3.24 2.95 14.48
N PHE A 12 3.58 2.52 13.26
CA PHE A 12 3.72 1.10 12.91
C PHE A 12 4.87 0.44 13.71
N LEU A 13 6.04 1.06 13.77
CA LEU A 13 7.19 0.52 14.54
C LEU A 13 6.91 0.46 16.05
N GLN A 14 6.18 1.42 16.60
CA GLN A 14 5.76 1.37 18.01
C GLN A 14 4.79 0.22 18.28
N ARG A 15 3.84 -0.04 17.38
CA ARG A 15 2.94 -1.20 17.47
C ARG A 15 3.71 -2.50 17.36
N PHE A 16 4.65 -2.60 16.43
CA PHE A 16 5.54 -3.76 16.28
C PHE A 16 6.31 -4.05 17.57
N LYS A 17 6.97 -3.02 18.14
CA LYS A 17 7.69 -3.15 19.41
C LYS A 17 6.79 -3.70 20.49
N ARG A 18 5.67 -3.04 20.78
CA ARG A 18 4.72 -3.46 21.83
C ARG A 18 4.24 -4.89 21.63
N TRP A 19 3.82 -5.21 20.39
CA TRP A 19 3.31 -6.52 20.06
C TRP A 19 4.35 -7.63 20.24
N MET A 20 5.61 -7.39 19.83
CA MET A 20 6.70 -8.33 20.03
C MET A 20 6.98 -8.56 21.53
N GLU A 21 7.03 -7.50 22.32
CA GLU A 21 7.28 -7.57 23.77
C GLU A 21 6.14 -8.25 24.54
N GLU A 22 4.89 -8.13 24.06
CA GLU A 22 3.73 -8.76 24.65
C GLU A 22 3.63 -10.28 24.33
N HIS A 23 4.04 -10.70 23.14
CA HIS A 23 3.81 -12.05 22.65
C HIS A 23 5.06 -12.93 22.60
N TYR A 24 6.23 -12.34 22.66
CA TYR A 24 7.54 -13.03 22.60
C TYR A 24 8.43 -12.54 23.75
N GLU A 25 9.41 -13.36 24.14
CA GLU A 25 10.41 -12.97 25.15
C GLU A 25 11.53 -12.17 24.51
N VAL A 26 11.20 -11.01 23.94
CA VAL A 26 12.15 -10.14 23.24
C VAL A 26 11.86 -8.68 23.54
N GLU A 27 12.90 -7.86 23.55
CA GLU A 27 12.80 -6.42 23.55
C GLU A 27 13.15 -5.89 22.15
N VAL A 28 12.40 -4.89 21.67
CA VAL A 28 12.64 -4.26 20.37
C VAL A 28 13.16 -2.84 20.55
N HIS A 29 14.31 -2.59 19.97
CA HIS A 29 15.00 -1.30 20.04
C HIS A 29 15.32 -0.78 18.64
N THR A 30 15.51 0.54 18.51
CA THR A 30 16.10 1.13 17.31
C THR A 30 17.63 0.97 17.37
N TYR A 31 18.27 0.88 16.20
CA TYR A 31 19.70 0.58 16.05
C TYR A 31 20.65 1.49 16.83
N ASN A 32 20.21 2.69 17.23
CA ASN A 32 21.00 3.66 17.98
C ASN A 32 20.86 3.51 19.51
N CYS A 33 20.03 2.57 19.97
CA CYS A 33 19.78 2.33 21.40
C CYS A 33 20.56 1.15 21.97
N VAL A 34 21.03 0.25 21.11
CA VAL A 34 21.77 -0.96 21.49
C VAL A 34 22.96 -1.17 20.56
N ASP A 35 24.03 -1.81 21.04
CA ASP A 35 25.12 -2.22 20.18
C ASP A 35 24.70 -3.47 19.38
N PRO A 36 24.65 -3.40 18.04
CA PRO A 36 24.24 -4.53 17.20
C PRO A 36 25.21 -5.72 17.28
N MET A 37 26.43 -5.54 17.81
CA MET A 37 27.39 -6.61 18.04
C MET A 37 27.17 -7.38 19.35
N SER A 38 26.37 -6.85 20.27
CA SER A 38 26.07 -7.52 21.55
C SER A 38 25.48 -8.93 21.31
N ASP A 39 25.90 -9.89 22.13
CA ASP A 39 25.35 -11.26 22.10
C ASP A 39 23.86 -11.33 22.43
N ASP A 40 23.34 -10.33 23.15
CA ASP A 40 21.92 -10.20 23.47
C ASP A 40 21.07 -9.83 22.24
N VAL A 41 21.67 -9.20 21.21
CA VAL A 41 20.99 -8.88 19.97
C VAL A 41 20.83 -10.15 19.13
N LYS A 42 19.61 -10.62 18.96
CA LYS A 42 19.28 -11.86 18.21
C LYS A 42 19.08 -11.61 16.71
N ALA A 43 18.51 -10.46 16.34
CA ALA A 43 18.31 -10.07 14.94
C ALA A 43 18.34 -8.54 14.78
N VAL A 44 18.77 -8.08 13.61
CA VAL A 44 18.65 -6.69 13.15
C VAL A 44 17.84 -6.68 11.88
N LEU A 45 16.60 -6.15 11.96
CA LEU A 45 15.65 -6.13 10.85
C LEU A 45 15.69 -4.79 10.13
N TYR A 46 15.96 -4.83 8.84
CA TYR A 46 15.91 -3.70 7.93
C TYR A 46 14.57 -3.70 7.18
N PHE A 47 13.86 -2.56 7.19
CA PHE A 47 12.70 -2.34 6.33
C PHE A 47 13.15 -1.58 5.09
N ASP A 48 13.22 -2.25 3.97
CA ASP A 48 13.84 -1.81 2.73
C ASP A 48 15.29 -1.34 2.92
N TYR A 49 16.18 -1.84 2.10
CA TYR A 49 17.58 -1.43 2.10
C TYR A 49 17.89 -0.71 0.78
N SER A 50 18.40 0.51 0.86
CA SER A 50 18.72 1.31 -0.32
C SER A 50 20.13 1.84 -0.29
N TRP A 51 20.84 1.73 -1.40
CA TRP A 51 22.17 2.32 -1.61
C TRP A 51 22.20 3.85 -1.38
N ARG A 52 21.06 4.51 -1.44
CA ARG A 52 20.95 5.96 -1.19
C ARG A 52 21.27 6.35 0.26
N TYR A 53 21.26 5.39 1.15
CA TYR A 53 21.55 5.59 2.56
C TYR A 53 22.88 4.93 2.91
N ALA A 54 24.00 5.56 2.45
CA ALA A 54 25.36 5.04 2.67
C ALA A 54 25.67 4.75 4.16
N TRP A 55 25.05 5.45 5.10
CA TRP A 55 25.17 5.20 6.52
C TRP A 55 24.57 3.85 6.96
N HIS A 56 23.62 3.28 6.21
CA HIS A 56 23.12 1.92 6.45
C HIS A 56 24.24 0.88 6.30
N ASP A 57 25.19 1.11 5.39
CA ASP A 57 26.32 0.20 5.20
C ASP A 57 27.25 0.15 6.42
N VAL A 58 27.49 1.28 7.04
CA VAL A 58 28.35 1.38 8.25
C VAL A 58 27.77 0.56 9.39
N ILE A 59 26.43 0.62 9.59
CA ILE A 59 25.76 -0.16 10.62
C ILE A 59 25.74 -1.63 10.22
N LEU A 60 25.38 -1.94 8.98
CA LEU A 60 25.27 -3.31 8.48
C LEU A 60 26.60 -4.06 8.58
N GLN A 61 27.74 -3.39 8.34
CA GLN A 61 29.07 -4.00 8.47
C GLN A 61 29.39 -4.43 9.91
N ARG A 62 28.83 -3.75 10.90
CA ARG A 62 29.01 -4.09 12.33
C ARG A 62 28.12 -5.24 12.80
N VAL A 63 27.05 -5.55 12.09
CA VAL A 63 26.12 -6.63 12.45
C VAL A 63 26.66 -7.97 11.94
N PRO A 64 26.77 -9.03 12.75
CA PRO A 64 27.07 -10.38 12.27
C PRO A 64 26.09 -10.84 11.18
N PHE A 65 26.59 -11.53 10.15
CA PHE A 65 25.77 -11.90 8.98
C PHE A 65 24.51 -12.68 9.38
N GLU A 66 24.61 -13.61 10.28
CA GLU A 66 23.51 -14.48 10.76
C GLU A 66 22.39 -13.72 11.46
N LYS A 67 22.66 -12.52 11.98
CA LYS A 67 21.69 -11.65 12.63
C LYS A 67 21.01 -10.67 11.67
N ARG A 68 21.44 -10.58 10.41
CA ARG A 68 20.93 -9.62 9.42
C ARG A 68 19.65 -10.11 8.77
N ALA A 69 18.58 -9.38 8.93
CA ALA A 69 17.29 -9.64 8.30
C ALA A 69 16.82 -8.46 7.46
N LEU A 70 16.21 -8.71 6.31
CA LEU A 70 15.65 -7.72 5.41
C LEU A 70 14.18 -8.02 5.17
N MET A 71 13.31 -7.03 5.36
CA MET A 71 11.95 -7.01 4.86
C MET A 71 11.89 -6.13 3.61
N ILE A 72 11.54 -6.72 2.47
CA ILE A 72 11.30 -6.01 1.21
C ILE A 72 9.84 -5.54 1.21
N VAL A 73 9.62 -4.24 1.43
CA VAL A 73 8.30 -3.61 1.49
C VAL A 73 7.93 -2.99 0.15
N GLU A 74 8.83 -2.17 -0.41
CA GLU A 74 8.55 -1.39 -1.61
C GLU A 74 8.78 -2.18 -2.91
N PRO A 75 7.96 -1.96 -3.94
CA PRO A 75 8.13 -2.63 -5.24
C PRO A 75 9.35 -2.09 -6.00
N LYS A 76 9.76 -2.82 -7.04
CA LYS A 76 10.99 -2.56 -7.83
C LYS A 76 11.07 -1.18 -8.47
N ASN A 77 9.97 -0.52 -8.73
CA ASN A 77 9.97 0.84 -9.27
C ASN A 77 10.19 1.92 -8.21
N ILE A 78 10.10 1.58 -6.93
CA ILE A 78 10.38 2.46 -5.78
C ILE A 78 11.79 2.16 -5.25
N ASN A 79 12.12 0.89 -5.04
CA ASN A 79 13.43 0.46 -4.53
C ASN A 79 14.10 -0.53 -5.51
N PRO A 80 14.61 -0.07 -6.67
CA PRO A 80 15.17 -0.95 -7.68
C PRO A 80 16.41 -1.73 -7.23
N SER A 81 17.23 -1.17 -6.34
CA SER A 81 18.50 -1.78 -5.94
C SER A 81 18.34 -3.19 -5.37
N ILE A 82 17.34 -3.41 -4.52
CA ILE A 82 17.05 -4.72 -3.92
C ILE A 82 16.68 -5.77 -4.98
N TYR A 83 16.06 -5.36 -6.06
CA TYR A 83 15.60 -6.30 -7.11
C TYR A 83 16.65 -6.60 -8.15
N TYR A 84 17.39 -5.60 -8.60
CA TYR A 84 18.33 -5.73 -9.72
C TYR A 84 19.76 -6.03 -9.31
N LEU A 85 20.15 -5.69 -8.09
CA LEU A 85 21.52 -5.88 -7.60
C LEU A 85 21.56 -6.96 -6.53
N SER A 86 21.89 -8.18 -6.90
CA SER A 86 22.01 -9.33 -5.98
C SER A 86 22.96 -9.05 -4.80
N TYR A 87 23.99 -8.23 -5.02
CA TYR A 87 24.91 -7.78 -3.99
C TYR A 87 24.20 -7.28 -2.73
N TYR A 88 23.10 -6.52 -2.86
CA TYR A 88 22.39 -6.01 -1.69
C TYR A 88 21.61 -7.10 -0.95
N ARG A 89 21.01 -8.04 -1.70
CA ARG A 89 20.28 -9.16 -1.07
C ARG A 89 21.21 -10.14 -0.36
N ASN A 90 22.35 -10.44 -0.97
CA ASN A 90 23.32 -11.38 -0.43
C ASN A 90 24.00 -10.94 0.88
N ARG A 91 23.70 -9.73 1.35
CA ARG A 91 24.18 -9.20 2.62
C ARG A 91 23.32 -9.60 3.82
N PHE A 92 22.18 -10.27 3.58
CA PHE A 92 21.21 -10.66 4.60
C PHE A 92 21.06 -12.17 4.67
N SER A 93 21.01 -12.70 5.88
CA SER A 93 20.82 -14.12 6.16
C SER A 93 19.34 -14.52 6.06
N SER A 94 18.43 -13.59 6.38
CA SER A 94 16.98 -13.79 6.28
C SER A 94 16.35 -12.69 5.45
N ILE A 95 15.52 -13.07 4.47
CA ILE A 95 14.81 -12.13 3.61
C ILE A 95 13.33 -12.46 3.62
N PHE A 96 12.53 -11.44 3.93
CA PHE A 96 11.07 -11.48 3.94
C PHE A 96 10.53 -10.67 2.77
N THR A 97 9.52 -11.18 2.07
CA THR A 97 8.94 -10.50 0.93
C THR A 97 7.54 -10.99 0.61
N TRP A 98 6.74 -10.11 0.05
CA TRP A 98 5.44 -10.38 -0.57
C TRP A 98 5.57 -10.78 -2.05
N ASP A 99 6.73 -10.54 -2.68
CA ASP A 99 6.93 -10.74 -4.13
C ASP A 99 7.00 -12.22 -4.47
N LYS A 100 5.90 -12.75 -5.04
CA LYS A 100 5.78 -14.15 -5.46
C LYS A 100 6.88 -14.56 -6.46
N SER A 101 7.38 -13.60 -7.28
CA SER A 101 8.48 -13.89 -8.23
C SER A 101 9.81 -14.11 -7.52
N LEU A 102 10.08 -13.41 -6.43
CA LEU A 102 11.26 -13.65 -5.60
C LEU A 102 11.11 -14.93 -4.79
N LEU A 103 9.94 -15.20 -4.24
CA LEU A 103 9.65 -16.41 -3.48
C LEU A 103 9.78 -17.68 -4.35
N SER A 104 9.31 -17.65 -5.59
CA SER A 104 9.47 -18.78 -6.52
C SER A 104 10.93 -19.01 -6.95
N LYS A 105 11.74 -17.94 -6.99
CA LYS A 105 13.15 -18.00 -7.39
C LYS A 105 14.09 -18.40 -6.26
N TYR A 106 13.77 -18.04 -5.03
CA TYR A 106 14.66 -18.24 -3.87
C TYR A 106 13.90 -18.94 -2.73
N SER A 107 14.10 -20.25 -2.61
CA SER A 107 13.42 -21.09 -1.59
C SER A 107 13.75 -20.72 -0.14
N SER A 108 14.86 -20.00 0.08
CA SER A 108 15.25 -19.49 1.40
C SER A 108 14.52 -18.21 1.82
N TYR A 109 13.79 -17.56 0.89
CA TYR A 109 13.04 -16.36 1.22
C TYR A 109 11.72 -16.72 1.90
N LYS A 110 11.28 -15.85 2.80
CA LYS A 110 10.09 -16.05 3.64
C LYS A 110 8.95 -15.18 3.16
N ALA A 111 7.79 -15.79 2.97
CA ALA A 111 6.60 -15.08 2.52
C ALA A 111 5.99 -14.24 3.65
N VAL A 112 5.78 -12.97 3.39
CA VAL A 112 5.10 -12.06 4.30
C VAL A 112 4.29 -11.05 3.50
N ASN A 113 2.99 -10.99 3.72
CA ASN A 113 2.14 -9.97 3.11
C ASN A 113 2.28 -8.65 3.87
N VAL A 114 2.41 -7.55 3.14
CA VAL A 114 2.42 -6.20 3.76
C VAL A 114 1.04 -5.92 4.34
N PRO A 115 0.93 -5.46 5.60
CA PRO A 115 -0.35 -5.15 6.19
C PRO A 115 -1.03 -3.99 5.46
N VAL A 116 -2.31 -4.13 5.20
CA VAL A 116 -3.10 -3.17 4.42
C VAL A 116 -3.97 -2.25 5.30
N GLY A 117 -3.69 -2.21 6.61
CA GLY A 117 -4.38 -1.32 7.56
C GLY A 117 -5.78 -1.78 7.98
N ALA A 118 -6.29 -2.85 7.42
CA ALA A 118 -7.57 -3.44 7.82
C ALA A 118 -7.33 -4.53 8.86
N GLU A 119 -7.64 -4.26 10.11
CA GLU A 119 -7.58 -5.26 11.19
C GLU A 119 -8.93 -5.96 11.30
N PRO A 120 -8.95 -7.32 11.32
CA PRO A 120 -10.17 -8.07 11.57
C PRO A 120 -10.85 -7.63 12.87
N GLY A 121 -12.15 -7.37 12.80
CA GLY A 121 -12.94 -6.91 13.95
C GLY A 121 -12.76 -5.45 14.37
N SER A 122 -11.73 -4.73 13.86
CA SER A 122 -11.59 -3.29 14.09
C SER A 122 -12.32 -2.46 13.04
N TYR A 123 -12.76 -3.10 11.97
CA TYR A 123 -13.45 -2.48 10.87
C TYR A 123 -14.87 -2.10 11.29
N ARG A 124 -15.12 -0.81 11.37
CA ARG A 124 -16.47 -0.27 11.61
C ARG A 124 -17.22 -0.18 10.29
N MET A 125 -17.68 -1.32 9.78
CA MET A 125 -18.42 -1.41 8.51
C MET A 125 -19.62 -0.47 8.47
N ASN A 126 -20.32 -0.33 9.59
CA ASN A 126 -21.57 0.42 9.70
C ASN A 126 -21.38 1.94 9.68
N ARG A 127 -20.13 2.43 9.70
CA ARG A 127 -19.86 3.87 9.79
C ARG A 127 -20.41 4.67 8.60
N PHE A 128 -20.47 4.07 7.41
CA PHE A 128 -20.86 4.74 6.17
C PHE A 128 -22.07 4.08 5.46
N GLU A 129 -22.74 3.15 6.11
CA GLU A 129 -23.91 2.45 5.53
C GLU A 129 -25.09 3.40 5.25
N GLY A 130 -25.23 4.45 6.06
CA GLY A 130 -26.30 5.43 5.91
C GLY A 130 -26.18 6.34 4.69
N ILE A 131 -25.04 6.35 3.97
CA ILE A 131 -24.84 7.22 2.80
C ILE A 131 -25.46 6.55 1.57
N ARG A 132 -26.58 7.12 1.10
CA ARG A 132 -27.33 6.57 -0.06
C ARG A 132 -26.54 6.74 -1.36
N TYR A 133 -26.72 5.82 -2.32
CA TYR A 133 -26.10 5.85 -3.65
C TYR A 133 -26.30 7.20 -4.36
N SER A 134 -27.50 7.79 -4.26
CA SER A 134 -27.85 9.08 -4.88
C SER A 134 -27.13 10.29 -4.26
N GLU A 135 -26.63 10.17 -3.03
CA GLU A 135 -25.92 11.22 -2.32
C GLU A 135 -24.42 11.21 -2.61
N LYS A 136 -23.91 10.08 -3.13
CA LYS A 136 -22.49 9.93 -3.46
C LYS A 136 -22.16 10.58 -4.80
N LYS A 137 -21.05 11.30 -4.85
CA LYS A 137 -20.41 11.72 -6.09
C LYS A 137 -19.92 10.50 -6.88
N LEU A 138 -19.61 10.70 -8.16
CA LEU A 138 -19.26 9.59 -9.04
C LEU A 138 -17.89 8.98 -8.71
N LEU A 139 -16.81 9.77 -8.80
CA LEU A 139 -15.45 9.24 -8.87
C LEU A 139 -14.47 10.07 -8.03
N ILE A 140 -13.58 9.37 -7.32
CA ILE A 140 -12.46 9.97 -6.59
C ILE A 140 -11.14 9.34 -7.01
N ALA A 141 -10.06 10.13 -6.99
CA ALA A 141 -8.69 9.65 -6.95
C ALA A 141 -7.95 10.21 -5.73
N VAL A 142 -7.29 9.34 -4.96
CA VAL A 142 -6.46 9.77 -3.83
C VAL A 142 -5.06 9.23 -4.03
N SER A 143 -4.12 10.08 -4.43
CA SER A 143 -2.75 9.67 -4.67
C SER A 143 -1.77 10.84 -4.54
N ARG A 144 -0.51 10.50 -4.21
CA ARG A 144 0.59 11.47 -4.25
C ARG A 144 1.05 11.68 -5.70
N ASN A 145 1.35 12.92 -6.06
CA ASN A 145 2.05 13.21 -7.32
C ASN A 145 3.46 12.62 -7.24
N ARG A 146 3.74 11.64 -8.10
CA ARG A 146 5.04 10.97 -8.19
C ARG A 146 5.43 10.78 -9.65
N TRP A 147 6.73 10.60 -9.87
CA TRP A 147 7.30 10.25 -11.15
C TRP A 147 8.28 9.07 -11.00
N SER A 148 8.38 8.26 -12.03
CA SER A 148 9.37 7.19 -12.12
C SER A 148 9.69 6.92 -13.58
N CYS A 149 10.97 6.69 -13.89
CA CYS A 149 11.42 6.24 -15.21
C CYS A 149 11.24 4.73 -15.42
N MET A 150 10.89 3.99 -14.36
CA MET A 150 10.73 2.54 -14.44
C MET A 150 9.49 2.18 -15.28
N PRO A 151 9.62 1.28 -16.29
CA PRO A 151 8.54 0.97 -17.22
C PRO A 151 7.32 0.32 -16.55
N GLN A 152 7.50 -0.33 -15.41
CA GLN A 152 6.43 -0.99 -14.66
C GLN A 152 5.66 -0.03 -13.73
N SER A 153 6.08 1.23 -13.68
CA SER A 153 5.41 2.26 -12.87
C SER A 153 4.06 2.65 -13.48
N THR A 154 3.03 2.72 -12.66
CA THR A 154 1.69 3.15 -13.07
C THR A 154 1.51 4.67 -13.07
N TYR A 155 2.51 5.45 -12.67
CA TYR A 155 2.35 6.90 -12.48
C TYR A 155 1.95 7.66 -13.74
N LYS A 156 2.46 7.26 -14.92
CA LYS A 156 2.04 7.85 -16.20
C LYS A 156 0.58 7.51 -16.51
N LEU A 157 0.17 6.24 -16.30
CA LEU A 157 -1.19 5.78 -16.52
C LEU A 157 -2.18 6.50 -15.59
N ARG A 158 -1.82 6.68 -14.30
CA ARG A 158 -2.64 7.46 -13.37
C ARG A 158 -2.89 8.88 -13.88
N LYS A 159 -1.83 9.58 -14.31
CA LYS A 159 -1.96 10.94 -14.82
C LYS A 159 -2.80 11.00 -16.09
N ALA A 160 -2.65 10.03 -16.98
CA ALA A 160 -3.49 9.91 -18.18
C ALA A 160 -4.97 9.72 -17.81
N ALA A 161 -5.27 8.82 -16.87
CA ALA A 161 -6.62 8.62 -16.36
C ALA A 161 -7.20 9.91 -15.74
N TYR A 162 -6.43 10.59 -14.87
CA TYR A 162 -6.89 11.82 -14.22
C TYR A 162 -7.18 12.93 -15.24
N ARG A 163 -6.34 13.08 -16.27
CA ARG A 163 -6.59 14.03 -17.36
C ARG A 163 -7.85 13.69 -18.12
N TYR A 164 -8.02 12.40 -18.45
CA TYR A 164 -9.21 11.97 -19.14
C TYR A 164 -10.47 12.31 -18.35
N PHE A 165 -10.55 11.90 -17.08
CA PHE A 165 -11.73 12.13 -16.25
C PHE A 165 -11.96 13.61 -15.93
N GLU A 166 -10.91 14.42 -15.73
CA GLU A 166 -11.04 15.87 -15.58
C GLU A 166 -11.71 16.51 -16.79
N SER A 167 -11.39 16.05 -18.00
CA SER A 167 -11.86 16.65 -19.25
C SER A 167 -13.22 16.13 -19.71
N ASN A 168 -13.65 14.94 -19.28
CA ASN A 168 -14.82 14.25 -19.81
C ASN A 168 -15.93 14.00 -18.77
N CYS A 169 -15.65 14.04 -17.49
CA CYS A 169 -16.67 14.01 -16.45
C CYS A 169 -17.46 15.33 -16.44
N LYS A 170 -18.71 15.27 -16.03
CA LYS A 170 -19.48 16.46 -15.71
C LYS A 170 -18.86 17.17 -14.51
N GLU A 171 -19.11 18.48 -14.40
CA GLU A 171 -18.61 19.28 -13.28
C GLU A 171 -19.01 18.66 -11.93
N GLY A 172 -18.01 18.46 -11.06
CA GLY A 172 -18.20 17.88 -9.73
C GLY A 172 -18.28 16.35 -9.65
N GLU A 173 -18.26 15.63 -10.78
CA GLU A 173 -18.28 14.16 -10.79
C GLU A 173 -16.91 13.53 -10.44
N PHE A 174 -15.80 14.21 -10.74
CA PHE A 174 -14.46 13.70 -10.46
C PHE A 174 -13.66 14.67 -9.59
N ASP A 175 -13.11 14.16 -8.49
CA ASP A 175 -12.23 14.91 -7.61
C ASP A 175 -10.90 14.17 -7.38
N LEU A 176 -9.80 14.93 -7.46
CA LEU A 176 -8.44 14.47 -7.21
C LEU A 176 -7.95 15.02 -5.86
N TYR A 177 -7.47 14.11 -5.00
CA TYR A 177 -6.87 14.45 -3.72
C TYR A 177 -5.46 13.88 -3.59
N GLY A 178 -4.68 14.47 -2.68
CA GLY A 178 -3.39 13.93 -2.27
C GLY A 178 -2.24 14.90 -2.41
N LYS A 179 -1.08 14.50 -1.93
CA LYS A 179 0.08 15.38 -1.75
C LYS A 179 0.80 15.67 -3.07
N GLY A 180 1.19 16.93 -3.26
CA GLY A 180 2.18 17.34 -4.26
C GLY A 180 1.62 17.60 -5.66
N TRP A 181 0.30 17.69 -5.85
CA TRP A 181 -0.30 18.02 -7.15
C TRP A 181 -0.21 19.52 -7.52
N ASN A 182 0.22 20.33 -6.57
CA ASN A 182 0.56 21.76 -6.79
C ASN A 182 2.04 21.98 -7.13
N CYS A 183 2.87 20.91 -7.14
CA CYS A 183 4.30 20.99 -7.41
C CYS A 183 4.69 20.02 -8.54
N PRO A 184 5.57 20.42 -9.47
CA PRO A 184 6.07 19.54 -10.51
C PRO A 184 7.04 18.50 -9.92
N VAL A 185 6.97 17.25 -10.39
CA VAL A 185 7.87 16.15 -9.99
C VAL A 185 8.81 15.70 -11.14
N SER A 186 8.70 16.34 -12.32
CA SER A 186 9.59 16.11 -13.47
C SER A 186 9.90 17.43 -14.18
N PHE A 187 10.97 17.42 -14.98
CA PHE A 187 11.36 18.59 -15.80
C PHE A 187 10.23 19.01 -16.76
N LEU A 188 9.58 18.06 -17.41
CA LEU A 188 8.47 18.35 -18.35
C LEU A 188 7.27 18.95 -17.62
N GLU A 189 6.95 18.48 -16.42
CA GLU A 189 5.89 19.09 -15.61
C GLU A 189 6.22 20.52 -15.20
N ARG A 190 7.49 20.78 -14.89
CA ARG A 190 7.96 22.13 -14.54
C ARG A 190 7.83 23.09 -15.73
N LEU A 191 8.14 22.59 -16.93
CA LEU A 191 8.13 23.40 -18.16
C LEU A 191 6.71 23.66 -18.67
N PHE A 192 5.84 22.63 -18.68
CA PHE A 192 4.52 22.67 -19.31
C PHE A 192 3.33 22.69 -18.33
N GLY A 193 3.58 22.63 -17.03
CA GLY A 193 2.51 22.66 -16.03
C GLY A 193 1.63 21.41 -15.98
N PHE A 194 2.05 20.27 -16.54
CA PHE A 194 1.27 19.02 -16.60
C PHE A 194 0.92 18.40 -15.24
N HIS A 195 1.39 18.95 -14.14
CA HIS A 195 1.02 18.53 -12.79
C HIS A 195 -0.26 19.22 -12.26
N ARG A 196 -0.71 20.26 -12.92
CA ARG A 196 -1.88 21.05 -12.49
C ARG A 196 -3.16 20.40 -12.97
N PHE A 197 -4.11 20.22 -12.06
CA PHE A 197 -5.43 19.67 -12.31
C PHE A 197 -6.49 20.58 -11.73
N LEU A 198 -7.53 20.91 -12.50
CA LEU A 198 -8.66 21.71 -12.07
C LEU A 198 -9.56 20.97 -11.08
N CYS A 199 -9.60 19.63 -11.21
CA CYS A 199 -10.32 18.75 -10.28
C CYS A 199 -9.57 18.50 -8.95
N TYR A 200 -8.38 19.09 -8.76
CA TYR A 200 -7.60 18.92 -7.52
C TYR A 200 -8.24 19.70 -6.38
N ARG A 201 -8.54 19.00 -5.28
CA ARG A 201 -9.22 19.51 -4.10
C ARG A 201 -8.32 19.67 -2.86
N GLY A 202 -7.01 19.43 -3.02
CA GLY A 202 -6.03 19.58 -1.95
C GLY A 202 -5.57 18.25 -1.33
N GLU A 203 -4.79 18.39 -0.28
CA GLU A 203 -4.33 17.25 0.51
C GLU A 203 -5.44 16.84 1.50
N ILE A 204 -5.60 15.53 1.70
CA ILE A 204 -6.41 15.04 2.79
C ILE A 204 -5.52 15.07 4.04
N SER A 205 -5.88 15.90 5.02
CA SER A 205 -5.09 16.09 6.22
C SER A 205 -5.06 14.84 7.10
N GLY A 206 -3.87 14.41 7.42
CA GLY A 206 -3.33 13.82 8.64
C GLY A 206 -3.71 12.40 9.00
N SER A 207 -4.91 11.89 8.86
CA SER A 207 -5.27 10.58 9.38
C SER A 207 -5.86 9.65 8.32
N TRP A 208 -5.67 8.35 8.55
CA TRP A 208 -6.38 7.30 7.80
C TRP A 208 -7.90 7.52 7.79
N ASP A 209 -8.46 7.89 8.93
CA ASP A 209 -9.87 8.25 9.11
C ASP A 209 -10.33 9.39 8.20
N GLY A 210 -9.53 10.43 8.03
CA GLY A 210 -9.83 11.55 7.13
C GLY A 210 -9.88 11.12 5.67
N LYS A 211 -8.97 10.23 5.26
CA LYS A 211 -8.94 9.65 3.91
C LYS A 211 -10.19 8.82 3.63
N VAL A 212 -10.49 7.86 4.51
CA VAL A 212 -11.62 6.95 4.36
C VAL A 212 -12.96 7.71 4.39
N SER A 213 -13.12 8.66 5.33
CA SER A 213 -14.31 9.51 5.41
C SER A 213 -14.53 10.36 4.16
N ARG A 214 -13.44 10.83 3.53
CA ARG A 214 -13.55 11.56 2.25
C ARG A 214 -14.00 10.64 1.13
N MET A 215 -13.40 9.46 1.03
CA MET A 215 -13.71 8.47 -0.01
C MET A 215 -15.15 7.95 0.11
N ALA A 216 -15.71 7.89 1.31
CA ALA A 216 -17.08 7.41 1.55
C ALA A 216 -18.16 8.23 0.83
N ASN A 217 -17.86 9.47 0.43
CA ASN A 217 -18.77 10.32 -0.32
C ASN A 217 -18.76 10.04 -1.84
N TYR A 218 -18.06 9.00 -2.29
CA TYR A 218 -17.95 8.65 -3.70
C TYR A 218 -18.38 7.21 -3.96
N LYS A 219 -18.95 6.97 -5.15
CA LYS A 219 -19.35 5.64 -5.61
C LYS A 219 -18.13 4.80 -5.95
N PHE A 220 -17.17 5.40 -6.69
CA PHE A 220 -16.00 4.72 -7.23
C PHE A 220 -14.70 5.46 -6.89
N ALA A 221 -13.61 4.70 -6.79
CA ALA A 221 -12.26 5.24 -6.64
C ALA A 221 -11.30 4.67 -7.70
N LEU A 222 -10.51 5.53 -8.34
CA LEU A 222 -9.37 5.08 -9.16
C LEU A 222 -8.27 4.53 -8.24
N CYS A 223 -8.27 3.21 -8.08
CA CYS A 223 -7.40 2.48 -7.17
C CYS A 223 -6.24 1.83 -7.92
N TYR A 224 -5.27 2.64 -8.34
CA TYR A 224 -4.13 2.17 -9.12
C TYR A 224 -2.90 2.00 -8.22
N GLU A 225 -2.31 0.80 -8.20
CA GLU A 225 -1.09 0.52 -7.46
C GLU A 225 0.13 1.27 -8.02
N ASN A 226 1.21 1.37 -7.25
CA ASN A 226 2.47 1.99 -7.71
C ASN A 226 3.14 1.15 -8.80
N ASN A 227 2.94 -0.17 -8.73
CA ASN A 227 3.44 -1.15 -9.68
C ASN A 227 2.33 -2.15 -10.00
N ALA A 228 2.16 -2.46 -11.29
CA ALA A 228 1.12 -3.39 -11.74
C ALA A 228 1.69 -4.65 -12.40
N SER A 229 2.98 -4.94 -12.20
CA SER A 229 3.66 -6.07 -12.84
C SER A 229 4.25 -7.09 -11.88
N GLN A 230 4.26 -6.80 -10.57
CA GLN A 230 4.82 -7.71 -9.57
C GLN A 230 3.70 -8.52 -8.89
N PRO A 231 3.66 -9.87 -9.06
CA PRO A 231 2.67 -10.71 -8.41
C PRO A 231 2.79 -10.64 -6.88
N GLY A 232 1.66 -10.43 -6.21
CA GLY A 232 1.59 -10.31 -4.75
C GLY A 232 1.65 -8.87 -4.23
N TYR A 233 1.91 -7.86 -5.07
CA TYR A 233 1.90 -6.46 -4.62
C TYR A 233 0.48 -5.93 -4.45
N VAL A 234 0.01 -5.97 -3.23
CA VAL A 234 -1.26 -5.37 -2.81
C VAL A 234 -0.96 -4.40 -1.67
N SER A 235 -1.43 -3.17 -1.77
CA SER A 235 -1.24 -2.15 -0.74
C SER A 235 -2.59 -1.77 -0.08
N GLU A 236 -2.51 -0.89 0.90
CA GLU A 236 -3.67 -0.37 1.62
C GLU A 236 -4.72 0.33 0.74
N LYS A 237 -4.39 0.64 -0.51
CA LYS A 237 -5.29 1.41 -1.38
C LYS A 237 -6.63 0.72 -1.62
N ILE A 238 -6.61 -0.59 -1.84
CA ILE A 238 -7.84 -1.34 -2.14
C ILE A 238 -8.69 -1.49 -0.87
N THR A 239 -8.08 -1.77 0.27
CA THR A 239 -8.80 -1.90 1.55
C THR A 239 -9.29 -0.55 2.08
N ASP A 240 -8.60 0.56 1.81
CA ASP A 240 -9.11 1.89 2.10
C ASP A 240 -10.42 2.19 1.33
N CYS A 241 -10.51 1.71 0.07
CA CYS A 241 -11.76 1.79 -0.70
C CYS A 241 -12.86 0.97 -0.04
N PHE A 242 -12.55 -0.26 0.39
CA PHE A 242 -13.49 -1.13 1.08
C PHE A 242 -14.00 -0.50 2.38
N CYS A 243 -13.06 0.01 3.20
CA CYS A 243 -13.38 0.73 4.44
C CYS A 243 -14.26 1.96 4.22
N ALA A 244 -14.14 2.60 3.08
CA ALA A 244 -14.95 3.74 2.68
C ALA A 244 -16.30 3.37 2.05
N ARG A 245 -16.58 2.09 1.83
CA ARG A 245 -17.74 1.64 1.01
C ARG A 245 -17.77 2.37 -0.35
N CYS A 246 -16.59 2.45 -0.98
CA CYS A 246 -16.33 3.07 -2.27
C CYS A 246 -15.75 2.00 -3.19
N VAL A 247 -16.45 1.62 -4.26
CA VAL A 247 -16.03 0.51 -5.12
C VAL A 247 -14.73 0.86 -5.86
N PRO A 248 -13.64 0.08 -5.70
CA PRO A 248 -12.39 0.38 -6.39
C PRO A 248 -12.44 -0.02 -7.87
N ILE A 249 -12.00 0.90 -8.73
CA ILE A 249 -11.58 0.59 -10.09
C ILE A 249 -10.08 0.31 -10.00
N TYR A 250 -9.74 -0.97 -9.91
CA TYR A 250 -8.40 -1.42 -9.54
C TYR A 250 -7.51 -1.68 -10.76
N TYR A 251 -6.27 -1.18 -10.66
CA TYR A 251 -5.19 -1.48 -11.59
C TYR A 251 -3.91 -1.78 -10.78
N GLY A 252 -3.57 -3.05 -10.63
CA GLY A 252 -2.46 -3.46 -9.75
C GLY A 252 -1.90 -4.83 -10.07
N SER A 253 -1.55 -5.57 -9.04
CA SER A 253 -0.88 -6.86 -9.09
C SER A 253 -1.59 -7.88 -9.99
N PRO A 254 -0.85 -8.61 -10.84
CA PRO A 254 -1.38 -9.83 -11.44
C PRO A 254 -1.69 -10.87 -10.35
N GLY A 255 -2.80 -11.59 -10.49
CA GLY A 255 -3.20 -12.61 -9.53
C GLY A 255 -3.75 -12.06 -8.22
N VAL A 256 -4.19 -10.78 -8.17
CA VAL A 256 -4.85 -10.20 -6.99
C VAL A 256 -6.13 -10.97 -6.63
N GLU A 257 -6.80 -11.55 -7.61
CA GLU A 257 -8.01 -12.37 -7.45
C GLU A 257 -7.80 -13.65 -6.62
N GLU A 258 -6.57 -14.11 -6.47
CA GLU A 258 -6.21 -15.21 -5.57
C GLU A 258 -6.28 -14.79 -4.08
N LEU A 259 -6.21 -13.50 -3.82
CA LEU A 259 -6.21 -12.90 -2.49
C LEU A 259 -7.51 -12.17 -2.16
N ILE A 260 -8.08 -11.47 -3.14
CA ILE A 260 -9.26 -10.62 -3.00
C ILE A 260 -10.28 -11.00 -4.08
N PRO A 261 -11.47 -11.47 -3.71
CA PRO A 261 -12.48 -11.90 -4.67
C PRO A 261 -12.76 -10.87 -5.77
N ARG A 262 -12.90 -11.34 -7.00
CA ARG A 262 -13.14 -10.50 -8.18
C ARG A 262 -14.43 -9.68 -8.08
N SER A 263 -15.39 -10.14 -7.31
CA SER A 263 -16.64 -9.44 -7.01
C SER A 263 -16.49 -8.19 -6.17
N CYS A 264 -15.34 -7.98 -5.50
CA CYS A 264 -15.09 -6.82 -4.62
C CYS A 264 -14.60 -5.57 -5.37
N TRP A 265 -14.24 -5.67 -6.65
CA TRP A 265 -13.59 -4.58 -7.40
C TRP A 265 -13.83 -4.66 -8.89
N ILE A 266 -13.69 -3.53 -9.58
CA ILE A 266 -13.78 -3.39 -11.03
C ILE A 266 -12.35 -3.41 -11.58
N ASP A 267 -12.04 -4.31 -12.52
CA ASP A 267 -10.73 -4.36 -13.18
C ASP A 267 -10.61 -3.26 -14.24
N ALA A 268 -9.70 -2.33 -14.02
CA ALA A 268 -9.45 -1.29 -15.00
C ALA A 268 -8.97 -1.84 -16.37
N ARG A 269 -8.40 -3.07 -16.39
CA ARG A 269 -7.91 -3.72 -17.61
C ARG A 269 -9.00 -4.29 -18.52
N GLN A 270 -10.23 -4.44 -17.99
CA GLN A 270 -11.34 -4.94 -18.81
C GLN A 270 -11.85 -3.93 -19.83
N PHE A 271 -11.45 -2.67 -19.69
CA PHE A 271 -11.89 -1.59 -20.57
C PHE A 271 -10.85 -1.33 -21.67
N GLY A 272 -11.33 -1.18 -22.90
CA GLY A 272 -10.49 -0.82 -24.05
C GLY A 272 -10.03 0.64 -24.00
N SER A 273 -10.78 1.51 -23.33
CA SER A 273 -10.52 2.93 -23.20
C SER A 273 -11.00 3.49 -21.87
N PHE A 274 -10.56 4.70 -21.53
CA PHE A 274 -11.12 5.44 -20.39
C PHE A 274 -12.58 5.87 -20.65
N GLN A 275 -12.99 6.01 -21.90
CA GLN A 275 -14.40 6.26 -22.26
C GLN A 275 -15.28 5.08 -21.86
N ASP A 276 -14.89 3.85 -22.23
CA ASP A 276 -15.65 2.64 -21.87
C ASP A 276 -15.78 2.50 -20.34
N MET A 277 -14.70 2.85 -19.62
CA MET A 277 -14.69 2.87 -18.16
C MET A 277 -15.65 3.92 -17.59
N TYR A 278 -15.66 5.12 -18.17
CA TYR A 278 -16.57 6.20 -17.76
C TYR A 278 -18.03 5.80 -18.01
N ASP A 279 -18.34 5.31 -19.22
CA ASP A 279 -19.68 4.87 -19.59
C ASP A 279 -20.17 3.74 -18.67
N PHE A 280 -19.31 2.81 -18.31
CA PHE A 280 -19.63 1.72 -17.38
C PHE A 280 -20.02 2.25 -15.99
N ILE A 281 -19.25 3.17 -15.41
CA ILE A 281 -19.51 3.67 -14.04
C ILE A 281 -20.69 4.65 -13.98
N VAL A 282 -20.91 5.45 -15.02
CA VAL A 282 -22.04 6.40 -15.09
C VAL A 282 -23.38 5.64 -15.22
N ASN A 283 -23.39 4.55 -16.00
CA ASN A 283 -24.58 3.74 -16.24
C ASN A 283 -24.81 2.63 -15.20
N MET A 284 -23.94 2.53 -14.16
CA MET A 284 -24.10 1.53 -13.12
C MET A 284 -25.34 1.81 -12.28
N THR A 285 -26.20 0.80 -12.14
CA THR A 285 -27.41 0.92 -11.32
C THR A 285 -27.08 0.83 -9.82
N PRO A 286 -27.94 1.38 -8.94
CA PRO A 286 -27.76 1.24 -7.49
C PRO A 286 -27.69 -0.23 -7.04
N GLU A 287 -28.49 -1.11 -7.66
CA GLU A 287 -28.53 -2.55 -7.32
C GLU A 287 -27.18 -3.21 -7.66
N ARG A 288 -26.64 -2.94 -8.85
CA ARG A 288 -25.33 -3.49 -9.24
C ARG A 288 -24.20 -2.97 -8.38
N HIS A 289 -24.26 -1.69 -8.00
CA HIS A 289 -23.28 -1.11 -7.05
C HIS A 289 -23.40 -1.79 -5.67
N ALA A 290 -24.62 -2.08 -5.19
CA ALA A 290 -24.86 -2.76 -3.93
C ALA A 290 -24.31 -4.20 -3.93
N GLU A 291 -24.31 -4.91 -5.06
CA GLU A 291 -23.67 -6.23 -5.17
C GLU A 291 -22.16 -6.17 -4.90
N TYR A 292 -21.46 -5.14 -5.43
CA TYR A 292 -20.05 -4.93 -5.09
C TYR A 292 -19.85 -4.67 -3.59
N LEU A 293 -20.71 -3.84 -2.99
CA LEU A 293 -20.61 -3.54 -1.57
C LEU A 293 -20.87 -4.76 -0.70
N SER A 294 -21.84 -5.62 -1.07
CA SER A 294 -22.09 -6.88 -0.38
C SER A 294 -20.87 -7.82 -0.44
N ALA A 295 -20.27 -7.97 -1.61
CA ALA A 295 -19.06 -8.79 -1.76
C ALA A 295 -17.88 -8.23 -0.97
N ILE A 296 -17.73 -6.91 -0.89
CA ILE A 296 -16.74 -6.24 -0.04
C ILE A 296 -17.01 -6.56 1.43
N ASP A 297 -18.26 -6.48 1.87
CA ASP A 297 -18.64 -6.77 3.25
C ASP A 297 -18.33 -8.23 3.62
N ASP A 298 -18.64 -9.17 2.74
CA ASP A 298 -18.33 -10.59 2.93
C ASP A 298 -16.81 -10.82 3.05
N PHE A 299 -16.02 -10.19 2.16
CA PHE A 299 -14.56 -10.29 2.21
C PHE A 299 -13.98 -9.69 3.49
N MET A 300 -14.45 -8.52 3.91
CA MET A 300 -13.96 -7.81 5.10
C MET A 300 -14.29 -8.55 6.41
N HIS A 301 -15.26 -9.47 6.39
CA HIS A 301 -15.56 -10.37 7.51
C HIS A 301 -14.92 -11.76 7.38
N SER A 302 -14.27 -12.04 6.26
CA SER A 302 -13.68 -13.36 6.02
C SER A 302 -12.36 -13.56 6.77
N GLU A 303 -12.02 -14.82 7.02
CA GLU A 303 -10.71 -15.18 7.60
C GLU A 303 -9.52 -14.81 6.69
N VAL A 304 -9.75 -14.67 5.38
CA VAL A 304 -8.72 -14.27 4.41
C VAL A 304 -8.17 -12.87 4.75
N LEU A 305 -8.98 -11.99 5.32
CA LEU A 305 -8.52 -10.67 5.75
C LEU A 305 -7.41 -10.76 6.82
N ASN A 306 -7.34 -11.85 7.60
CA ASN A 306 -6.29 -12.05 8.59
C ASN A 306 -4.89 -12.05 7.97
N PHE A 307 -4.74 -12.55 6.73
CA PHE A 307 -3.44 -12.52 6.02
C PHE A 307 -2.93 -11.11 5.74
N PHE A 308 -3.81 -10.13 5.77
CA PHE A 308 -3.48 -8.72 5.58
C PHE A 308 -3.43 -7.92 6.88
N SER A 309 -3.65 -8.58 8.02
CA SER A 309 -3.62 -7.92 9.32
C SER A 309 -2.20 -7.61 9.78
N THR A 310 -2.07 -6.56 10.59
CA THR A 310 -0.80 -6.20 11.24
C THR A 310 -0.30 -7.31 12.15
N ASN A 311 -1.21 -7.99 12.86
CA ASN A 311 -0.84 -9.10 13.76
C ASN A 311 -0.26 -10.29 13.00
N HIS A 312 -0.86 -10.68 11.87
CA HIS A 312 -0.33 -11.75 11.02
C HIS A 312 1.06 -11.38 10.48
N TYR A 313 1.24 -10.14 10.04
CA TYR A 313 2.53 -9.65 9.57
C TYR A 313 3.61 -9.72 10.66
N PHE A 314 3.31 -9.30 11.89
CA PHE A 314 4.25 -9.35 12.99
C PHE A 314 4.59 -10.79 13.38
N MET A 315 3.59 -11.66 13.41
CA MET A 315 3.77 -13.09 13.69
C MET A 315 4.70 -13.73 12.65
N ALA A 316 4.43 -13.51 11.36
CA ALA A 316 5.25 -14.06 10.29
C ALA A 316 6.71 -13.57 10.33
N LEU A 317 6.95 -12.31 10.69
CA LEU A 317 8.31 -11.79 10.93
C LEU A 317 8.96 -12.45 12.14
N ALA A 318 8.27 -12.56 13.27
CA ALA A 318 8.81 -13.12 14.50
C ALA A 318 9.18 -14.60 14.32
N GLU A 319 8.27 -15.41 13.81
CA GLU A 319 8.48 -16.84 13.54
C GLU A 319 9.58 -17.05 12.49
N GLY A 320 9.55 -16.22 11.45
CA GLY A 320 10.58 -16.23 10.41
C GLY A 320 11.98 -15.86 10.94
N LEU A 321 12.09 -15.09 12.00
CA LEU A 321 13.35 -14.78 12.70
C LEU A 321 13.72 -15.87 13.72
N GLY A 322 12.87 -16.89 13.92
CA GLY A 322 13.14 -17.99 14.84
C GLY A 322 12.68 -17.74 16.29
N PHE A 323 11.92 -16.67 16.54
CA PHE A 323 11.36 -16.43 17.86
C PHE A 323 10.20 -17.39 18.15
N LYS A 324 10.10 -17.88 19.39
CA LYS A 324 9.00 -18.71 19.85
C LYS A 324 8.01 -17.85 20.63
N ARG A 325 6.73 -18.05 20.36
CA ARG A 325 5.65 -17.38 21.07
C ARG A 325 5.62 -17.87 22.54
N ARG A 326 5.28 -16.96 23.45
CA ARG A 326 5.02 -17.30 24.85
C ARG A 326 3.85 -18.26 25.03
#